data_ce9fdfcb88e60e4722f68f96857217d3
#
_entry.id   ce9fdfcb88e60e4722f68f96857217d3
#
_cell.length_a   1.000
_cell.length_b   1.000
_cell.length_c   1.000
_cell.angle_alpha   90.00
_cell.angle_beta   90.00
_cell.angle_gamma   90.00
#
_symmetry.space_group_name_H-M   'P 1'
#
loop_
_entity.id
_entity.type
_entity.pdbx_description
1 polymer ?
#
loop_
_entity_poly.entity_id
_entity_poly.type
_entity_poly.pdbx_seq_one_letter_code
_entity_poly.pdbx_strand_id
1 'polypeptide(L)'
;GSFAVHYHEHLFPLAPETYGRVLQRAESRLTDPALSASLASIATSFGHLPAREATDAEAVAERARDKELLKSRLARLVSRQLDVAQAIAAALADINAQAERDALHALLEAQAYRLAFWRVAADEINYRRFFDINELAALRIEREPVFEATQGMALDLAAAGWVDGLRIDHPDGLYDPA
;
A
#
# COMPACT_ATOMS: atom_id res chain seq x y z
N GLY A 1 7.37 -1.73 11.21
CA GLY A 1 7.08 -3.05 10.69
C GLY A 1 5.98 -3.02 9.64
N SER A 2 6.15 -3.79 8.60
CA SER A 2 5.18 -3.94 7.53
C SER A 2 5.13 -5.39 7.07
N PHE A 3 3.98 -5.80 6.53
CA PHE A 3 3.79 -7.10 5.90
C PHE A 3 3.59 -6.94 4.40
N ALA A 4 4.03 -7.95 3.64
CA ALA A 4 3.84 -8.02 2.20
C ALA A 4 3.69 -9.47 1.76
N VAL A 5 3.06 -9.69 0.62
CA VAL A 5 3.05 -10.97 -0.07
C VAL A 5 4.24 -10.98 -1.03
N HIS A 6 5.07 -12.00 -0.92
CA HIS A 6 6.20 -12.22 -1.81
C HIS A 6 5.84 -13.33 -2.80
N TYR A 7 5.85 -13.02 -4.09
CA TYR A 7 5.59 -13.98 -5.15
C TYR A 7 6.64 -13.82 -6.24
N HIS A 8 7.54 -14.78 -6.34
CA HIS A 8 8.76 -14.70 -7.16
C HIS A 8 9.54 -13.41 -6.86
N GLU A 9 9.76 -12.55 -7.84
CA GLU A 9 10.44 -11.26 -7.72
C GLU A 9 9.51 -10.11 -7.29
N HIS A 10 8.20 -10.36 -7.22
CA HIS A 10 7.21 -9.35 -6.90
C HIS A 10 6.95 -9.27 -5.39
N LEU A 11 6.84 -8.05 -4.89
CA LEU A 11 6.52 -7.75 -3.51
C LEU A 11 5.24 -6.90 -3.46
N PHE A 12 4.14 -7.48 -2.98
CA PHE A 12 2.85 -6.82 -2.87
C PHE A 12 2.59 -6.40 -1.41
N PRO A 13 2.57 -5.10 -1.09
CA PRO A 13 2.34 -4.66 0.28
C PRO A 13 0.93 -5.00 0.75
N LEU A 14 0.79 -5.47 1.99
CA LEU A 14 -0.51 -5.63 2.62
C LEU A 14 -1.04 -4.30 3.14
N ALA A 15 -2.34 -4.10 3.02
CA ALA A 15 -3.05 -2.97 3.60
C ALA A 15 -2.95 -3.02 5.13
N PRO A 16 -2.54 -1.93 5.81
CA PRO A 16 -2.29 -1.92 7.25
C PRO A 16 -3.48 -2.39 8.09
N GLU A 17 -4.71 -2.06 7.70
CA GLU A 17 -5.93 -2.52 8.37
C GLU A 17 -6.10 -4.03 8.40
N THR A 18 -5.41 -4.75 7.52
CA THR A 18 -5.43 -6.23 7.47
C THR A 18 -4.36 -6.88 8.37
N TYR A 19 -3.44 -6.10 8.93
CA TYR A 19 -2.35 -6.63 9.78
C TYR A 19 -2.88 -7.35 11.02
N GLY A 20 -4.05 -6.96 11.52
CA GLY A 20 -4.73 -7.62 12.63
C GLY A 20 -4.89 -9.13 12.43
N ARG A 21 -5.11 -9.59 11.20
CA ARG A 21 -5.25 -11.02 10.87
C ARG A 21 -3.99 -11.83 11.16
N VAL A 22 -2.82 -11.25 10.91
CA VAL A 22 -1.52 -11.88 11.22
C VAL A 22 -1.21 -11.73 12.70
N LEU A 23 -1.40 -10.53 13.26
CA LEU A 23 -1.01 -10.20 14.62
C LEU A 23 -1.84 -10.94 15.68
N GLN A 24 -3.14 -11.16 15.45
CA GLN A 24 -3.99 -11.96 16.34
C GLN A 24 -3.57 -13.44 16.40
N ARG A 25 -3.15 -14.02 15.25
CA ARG A 25 -2.57 -15.36 15.23
C ARG A 25 -1.23 -15.43 15.99
N ALA A 26 -0.43 -14.39 15.90
CA ALA A 26 0.83 -14.29 16.65
C ALA A 26 0.57 -14.10 18.15
N GLU A 27 -0.39 -13.27 18.52
CA GLU A 27 -0.79 -13.02 19.89
C GLU A 27 -1.15 -14.30 20.63
N SER A 28 -1.97 -15.19 20.02
CA SER A 28 -2.39 -16.45 20.63
C SER A 28 -1.24 -17.43 20.94
N ARG A 29 -0.03 -17.15 20.47
CA ARG A 29 1.19 -17.94 20.69
C ARG A 29 2.07 -17.38 21.81
N LEU A 30 1.76 -16.16 22.29
CA LEU A 30 2.53 -15.53 23.35
C LEU A 30 2.07 -16.03 24.71
N THR A 31 3.00 -16.43 25.55
CA THR A 31 2.75 -16.86 26.94
C THR A 31 2.87 -15.71 27.94
N ASP A 32 3.61 -14.66 27.60
CA ASP A 32 3.73 -13.44 28.42
C ASP A 32 2.48 -12.55 28.21
N PRO A 33 1.66 -12.33 29.26
CA PRO A 33 0.46 -11.51 29.15
C PRO A 33 0.72 -10.06 28.77
N ALA A 34 1.88 -9.49 29.14
CA ALA A 34 2.21 -8.10 28.83
C ALA A 34 2.57 -7.94 27.35
N LEU A 35 3.30 -8.91 26.77
CA LEU A 35 3.60 -8.95 25.35
C LEU A 35 2.35 -9.21 24.50
N SER A 36 1.49 -10.15 24.94
CA SER A 36 0.20 -10.40 24.31
C SER A 36 -0.67 -9.15 24.27
N ALA A 37 -0.87 -8.50 25.41
CA ALA A 37 -1.64 -7.26 25.49
C ALA A 37 -1.06 -6.13 24.61
N SER A 38 0.27 -6.01 24.55
CA SER A 38 0.95 -5.02 23.71
C SER A 38 0.71 -5.28 22.22
N LEU A 39 0.80 -6.54 21.79
CA LEU A 39 0.58 -6.94 20.40
C LEU A 39 -0.89 -6.82 20.02
N ALA A 40 -1.82 -7.21 20.90
CA ALA A 40 -3.27 -7.06 20.73
C ALA A 40 -3.67 -5.58 20.56
N SER A 41 -3.11 -4.69 21.39
CA SER A 41 -3.35 -3.24 21.26
C SER A 41 -2.92 -2.70 19.89
N ILE A 42 -1.76 -3.13 19.38
CA ILE A 42 -1.29 -2.72 18.05
C ILE A 42 -2.20 -3.29 16.96
N ALA A 43 -2.59 -4.57 17.06
CA ALA A 43 -3.47 -5.22 16.11
C ALA A 43 -4.83 -4.52 16.01
N THR A 44 -5.44 -4.21 17.15
CA THR A 44 -6.70 -3.47 17.24
C THR A 44 -6.58 -2.07 16.64
N SER A 45 -5.49 -1.36 16.96
CA SER A 45 -5.26 0.00 16.44
C SER A 45 -5.14 0.03 14.91
N PHE A 46 -4.55 -0.97 14.28
CA PHE A 46 -4.54 -1.08 12.82
C PHE A 46 -5.94 -1.22 12.23
N GLY A 47 -6.84 -1.94 12.92
CA GLY A 47 -8.24 -2.10 12.50
C GLY A 47 -9.08 -0.82 12.65
N HIS A 48 -8.63 0.14 13.44
CA HIS A 48 -9.31 1.43 13.67
C HIS A 48 -8.78 2.56 12.79
N LEU A 49 -7.85 2.30 11.89
CA LEU A 49 -7.43 3.32 10.92
C LEU A 49 -8.62 3.82 10.11
N PRO A 50 -8.72 5.13 9.81
CA PRO A 50 -9.74 5.64 8.90
C PRO A 50 -9.79 4.85 7.60
N ALA A 51 -10.98 4.72 7.02
CA ALA A 51 -11.19 3.95 5.80
C ALA A 51 -10.27 4.45 4.67
N ARG A 52 -9.74 3.55 3.86
CA ARG A 52 -8.86 3.92 2.74
C ARG A 52 -9.61 4.69 1.63
N GLU A 53 -10.91 4.49 1.56
CA GLU A 53 -11.82 5.17 0.64
C GLU A 53 -12.25 6.56 1.13
N ALA A 54 -11.85 6.96 2.35
CA ALA A 54 -12.18 8.28 2.87
C ALA A 54 -11.62 9.39 1.96
N THR A 55 -12.46 10.35 1.63
CA THR A 55 -12.13 11.52 0.80
C THR A 55 -11.97 12.79 1.63
N ASP A 56 -12.38 12.76 2.89
CA ASP A 56 -12.20 13.85 3.82
C ASP A 56 -10.71 14.07 4.12
N ALA A 57 -10.24 15.32 4.02
CA ALA A 57 -8.84 15.66 4.15
C ALA A 57 -8.27 15.33 5.54
N GLU A 58 -9.07 15.48 6.60
CA GLU A 58 -8.66 15.18 7.96
C GLU A 58 -8.47 13.66 8.15
N ALA A 59 -9.45 12.84 7.71
CA ALA A 59 -9.37 11.40 7.77
C ALA A 59 -8.19 10.84 6.93
N VAL A 60 -7.91 11.43 5.77
CA VAL A 60 -6.76 11.06 4.94
C VAL A 60 -5.44 11.37 5.64
N ALA A 61 -5.32 12.56 6.26
CA ALA A 61 -4.14 12.96 7.00
C ALA A 61 -3.94 12.12 8.27
N GLU A 62 -5.02 11.84 9.01
CA GLU A 62 -5.01 10.96 10.18
C GLU A 62 -4.53 9.56 9.80
N ARG A 63 -5.14 8.95 8.79
CA ARG A 63 -4.72 7.63 8.29
C ARG A 63 -3.23 7.60 7.91
N ALA A 64 -2.77 8.62 7.20
CA ALA A 64 -1.38 8.71 6.76
C ALA A 64 -0.40 8.75 7.95
N ARG A 65 -0.70 9.57 8.96
CA ARG A 65 0.09 9.72 10.18
C ARG A 65 0.06 8.46 11.04
N ASP A 66 -1.14 7.97 11.35
CA ASP A 66 -1.34 6.91 12.34
C ASP A 66 -0.85 5.55 11.84
N LYS A 67 -1.00 5.27 10.55
CA LYS A 67 -0.43 4.05 9.94
C LYS A 67 1.10 3.98 10.09
N GLU A 68 1.81 5.08 9.92
CA GLU A 68 3.28 5.10 10.07
C GLU A 68 3.71 5.01 11.54
N LEU A 69 2.95 5.63 12.44
CA LEU A 69 3.16 5.50 13.88
C LEU A 69 2.99 4.04 14.33
N LEU A 70 1.92 3.37 13.90
CA LEU A 70 1.65 1.97 14.24
C LEU A 70 2.70 1.02 13.67
N LYS A 71 3.14 1.22 12.42
CA LYS A 71 4.25 0.46 11.83
C LYS A 71 5.55 0.63 12.63
N SER A 72 5.82 1.83 13.09
CA SER A 72 6.99 2.12 13.93
C SER A 72 6.90 1.46 15.31
N ARG A 73 5.70 1.45 15.93
CA ARG A 73 5.44 0.73 17.19
C ARG A 73 5.64 -0.77 17.03
N LEU A 74 5.08 -1.36 15.97
CA LEU A 74 5.25 -2.77 15.67
C LEU A 74 6.72 -3.12 15.44
N ALA A 75 7.45 -2.32 14.63
CA ALA A 75 8.88 -2.53 14.39
C ALA A 75 9.69 -2.53 15.67
N ARG A 76 9.44 -1.56 16.57
CA ARG A 76 10.12 -1.48 17.88
C ARG A 76 9.80 -2.66 18.79
N LEU A 77 8.55 -3.12 18.81
CA LEU A 77 8.17 -4.28 19.60
C LEU A 77 8.90 -5.54 19.11
N VAL A 78 8.86 -5.79 17.81
CA VAL A 78 9.54 -6.94 17.17
C VAL A 78 11.05 -6.89 17.38
N SER A 79 11.69 -5.72 17.26
CA SER A 79 13.15 -5.61 17.41
C SER A 79 13.63 -5.78 18.85
N ARG A 80 12.77 -5.55 19.86
CA ARG A 80 13.12 -5.61 21.28
C ARG A 80 12.70 -6.93 21.94
N GLN A 81 11.75 -7.66 21.35
CA GLN A 81 11.13 -8.84 21.95
C GLN A 81 11.21 -10.01 20.97
N LEU A 82 12.16 -10.92 21.27
CA LEU A 82 12.39 -12.09 20.43
C LEU A 82 11.16 -13.01 20.35
N ASP A 83 10.43 -13.16 21.46
CA ASP A 83 9.23 -13.98 21.52
C ASP A 83 8.14 -13.46 20.56
N VAL A 84 7.98 -12.13 20.48
CA VAL A 84 7.05 -11.51 19.53
C VAL A 84 7.48 -11.74 18.08
N ALA A 85 8.79 -11.62 17.80
CA ALA A 85 9.33 -11.89 16.47
C ALA A 85 9.09 -13.35 16.05
N GLN A 86 9.33 -14.29 16.96
CA GLN A 86 9.11 -15.72 16.72
C GLN A 86 7.62 -16.05 16.56
N ALA A 87 6.75 -15.46 17.38
CA ALA A 87 5.30 -15.66 17.30
C ALA A 87 4.75 -15.15 15.95
N ILE A 88 5.22 -13.99 15.46
CA ILE A 88 4.85 -13.47 14.13
C ILE A 88 5.38 -14.38 13.03
N ALA A 89 6.62 -14.86 13.12
CA ALA A 89 7.18 -15.76 12.12
C ALA A 89 6.39 -17.08 12.06
N ALA A 90 5.99 -17.64 13.19
CA ALA A 90 5.16 -18.84 13.27
C ALA A 90 3.75 -18.60 12.70
N ALA A 91 3.12 -17.44 12.99
CA ALA A 91 1.83 -17.08 12.42
C ALA A 91 1.87 -16.94 10.89
N LEU A 92 2.96 -16.37 10.36
CA LEU A 92 3.18 -16.30 8.92
C LEU A 92 3.41 -17.67 8.29
N ALA A 93 4.15 -18.55 8.96
CA ALA A 93 4.34 -19.93 8.49
C ALA A 93 3.00 -20.68 8.40
N ASP A 94 2.11 -20.52 9.36
CA ASP A 94 0.78 -21.12 9.30
C ASP A 94 -0.04 -20.59 8.12
N ILE A 95 -0.10 -19.28 7.94
CA ILE A 95 -0.85 -18.67 6.82
C ILE A 95 -0.34 -19.15 5.47
N ASN A 96 0.96 -19.44 5.37
CA ASN A 96 1.59 -19.97 4.16
C ASN A 96 1.48 -21.51 4.03
N ALA A 97 0.99 -22.21 5.07
CA ALA A 97 0.83 -23.65 5.01
C ALA A 97 -0.25 -24.06 4.01
N GLN A 98 -0.04 -25.20 3.34
CA GLN A 98 -0.95 -25.72 2.33
C GLN A 98 -2.39 -25.93 2.88
N ALA A 99 -2.51 -26.26 4.16
CA ALA A 99 -3.78 -26.46 4.83
C ALA A 99 -4.58 -25.17 5.11
N GLU A 100 -3.93 -24.02 5.05
CA GLU A 100 -4.52 -22.71 5.38
C GLU A 100 -4.73 -21.82 4.14
N ARG A 101 -4.91 -22.41 2.97
CA ARG A 101 -5.12 -21.66 1.69
C ARG A 101 -6.27 -20.67 1.78
N ASP A 102 -7.33 -21.00 2.48
CA ASP A 102 -8.49 -20.12 2.66
C ASP A 102 -8.14 -18.86 3.46
N ALA A 103 -7.26 -18.98 4.46
CA ALA A 103 -6.79 -17.84 5.23
C ALA A 103 -5.91 -16.88 4.40
N LEU A 104 -5.02 -17.45 3.60
CA LEU A 104 -4.21 -16.66 2.66
C LEU A 104 -5.09 -16.00 1.59
N HIS A 105 -6.03 -16.75 1.01
CA HIS A 105 -6.98 -16.22 0.03
C HIS A 105 -7.81 -15.08 0.62
N ALA A 106 -8.39 -15.26 1.79
CA ALA A 106 -9.16 -14.21 2.47
C ALA A 106 -8.31 -12.97 2.80
N LEU A 107 -7.01 -13.15 3.09
CA LEU A 107 -6.10 -12.03 3.28
C LEU A 107 -5.85 -11.27 1.98
N LEU A 108 -5.66 -11.98 0.85
CA LEU A 108 -5.47 -11.39 -0.47
C LEU A 108 -6.70 -10.64 -0.96
N GLU A 109 -7.89 -11.22 -0.81
CA GLU A 109 -9.17 -10.59 -1.20
C GLU A 109 -9.49 -9.32 -0.40
N ALA A 110 -8.89 -9.15 0.78
CA ALA A 110 -9.05 -7.94 1.59
C ALA A 110 -8.14 -6.77 1.16
N GLN A 111 -7.33 -6.95 0.12
CA GLN A 111 -6.40 -5.90 -0.32
C GLN A 111 -7.07 -4.87 -1.24
N ALA A 112 -6.40 -3.73 -1.46
CA ALA A 112 -6.81 -2.71 -2.42
C ALA A 112 -6.55 -3.12 -3.88
N TYR A 113 -5.76 -4.15 -4.08
CA TYR A 113 -5.43 -4.73 -5.38
C TYR A 113 -5.95 -6.16 -5.47
N ARG A 114 -6.15 -6.65 -6.68
CA ARG A 114 -6.46 -8.05 -6.96
C ARG A 114 -5.29 -8.69 -7.71
N LEU A 115 -4.75 -9.77 -7.18
CA LEU A 115 -3.78 -10.59 -7.91
C LEU A 115 -4.55 -11.42 -8.94
N ALA A 116 -4.19 -11.27 -10.20
CA ALA A 116 -4.86 -11.93 -11.31
C ALA A 116 -3.84 -12.36 -12.38
N PHE A 117 -4.28 -13.26 -13.26
CA PHE A 117 -3.46 -13.66 -14.40
C PHE A 117 -3.21 -12.44 -15.29
N TRP A 118 -1.97 -12.24 -15.74
CA TRP A 118 -1.55 -11.00 -16.44
C TRP A 118 -2.38 -10.65 -17.68
N ARG A 119 -2.97 -11.66 -18.36
CA ARG A 119 -3.79 -11.42 -19.57
C ARG A 119 -5.10 -10.67 -19.28
N VAL A 120 -5.64 -10.77 -18.07
CA VAL A 120 -6.85 -10.02 -17.73
C VAL A 120 -6.60 -8.51 -17.60
N ALA A 121 -5.35 -8.08 -17.60
CA ALA A 121 -4.98 -6.68 -17.55
C ALA A 121 -5.55 -5.86 -18.72
N ALA A 122 -5.73 -6.48 -19.90
CA ALA A 122 -6.31 -5.81 -21.05
C ALA A 122 -7.74 -5.31 -20.79
N ASP A 123 -8.52 -6.08 -20.02
CA ASP A 123 -9.95 -5.82 -19.80
C ASP A 123 -10.25 -5.25 -18.40
N GLU A 124 -9.39 -5.51 -17.40
CA GLU A 124 -9.72 -5.24 -15.98
C GLU A 124 -8.83 -4.19 -15.31
N ILE A 125 -7.79 -3.67 -15.98
CA ILE A 125 -7.01 -2.56 -15.41
C ILE A 125 -7.90 -1.33 -15.23
N ASN A 126 -7.89 -0.79 -14.01
CA ASN A 126 -8.70 0.36 -13.61
C ASN A 126 -7.89 1.63 -13.37
N TYR A 127 -6.71 1.73 -13.97
CA TYR A 127 -5.87 2.93 -13.96
C TYR A 127 -5.37 3.25 -15.36
N ARG A 128 -5.10 4.52 -15.65
CA ARG A 128 -4.48 4.93 -16.92
C ARG A 128 -3.02 4.48 -16.96
N ARG A 129 -2.59 4.00 -18.11
CA ARG A 129 -1.22 3.59 -18.40
C ARG A 129 -0.63 4.43 -19.51
N PHE A 130 0.69 4.46 -19.58
CA PHE A 130 1.38 4.91 -20.77
C PHE A 130 1.39 3.77 -21.79
N PHE A 131 0.63 3.91 -22.87
CA PHE A 131 0.33 2.82 -23.82
C PHE A 131 -0.22 1.56 -23.10
N ASP A 132 0.31 0.39 -23.40
CA ASP A 132 -0.04 -0.91 -22.81
C ASP A 132 0.94 -1.35 -21.70
N ILE A 133 1.78 -0.45 -21.21
CA ILE A 133 2.81 -0.77 -20.22
C ILE A 133 2.20 -0.71 -18.81
N ASN A 134 1.98 -1.89 -18.23
CA ASN A 134 1.31 -2.02 -16.92
C ASN A 134 2.06 -1.34 -15.76
N GLU A 135 3.39 -1.26 -15.86
CA GLU A 135 4.27 -0.69 -14.84
C GLU A 135 4.32 0.84 -14.90
N LEU A 136 3.79 1.46 -15.96
CA LEU A 136 3.78 2.90 -16.15
C LEU A 136 2.39 3.49 -15.95
N ALA A 137 2.01 3.71 -14.70
CA ALA A 137 0.77 4.40 -14.36
C ALA A 137 0.85 5.87 -14.79
N ALA A 138 -0.16 6.35 -15.53
CA ALA A 138 -0.24 7.74 -15.94
C ALA A 138 -0.67 8.65 -14.79
N LEU A 139 -0.05 9.83 -14.70
CA LEU A 139 -0.39 10.85 -13.72
C LEU A 139 -1.72 11.54 -14.08
N ARG A 140 -2.43 12.01 -13.07
CA ARG A 140 -3.66 12.80 -13.22
C ARG A 140 -3.34 14.27 -13.50
N ILE A 141 -2.75 14.54 -14.66
CA ILE A 141 -2.31 15.89 -15.07
C ILE A 141 -3.47 16.89 -15.14
N GLU A 142 -4.71 16.43 -15.33
CA GLU A 142 -5.92 17.28 -15.28
C GLU A 142 -6.17 17.90 -13.89
N ARG A 143 -5.43 17.49 -12.86
CA ARG A 143 -5.46 18.12 -11.54
C ARG A 143 -4.38 19.18 -11.44
N GLU A 144 -4.78 20.43 -11.21
CA GLU A 144 -3.88 21.59 -11.14
C GLU A 144 -2.65 21.36 -10.23
N PRO A 145 -2.74 20.85 -8.99
CA PRO A 145 -1.55 20.61 -8.18
C PRO A 145 -0.60 19.55 -8.76
N VAL A 146 -1.12 18.57 -9.52
CA VAL A 146 -0.30 17.57 -10.21
C VAL A 146 0.39 18.19 -11.42
N PHE A 147 -0.35 19.00 -12.19
CA PHE A 147 0.20 19.74 -13.33
C PHE A 147 1.33 20.68 -12.88
N GLU A 148 1.09 21.51 -11.87
CA GLU A 148 2.11 22.43 -11.32
C GLU A 148 3.35 21.67 -10.84
N ALA A 149 3.18 20.59 -10.07
CA ALA A 149 4.29 19.81 -9.56
C ALA A 149 5.13 19.13 -10.65
N THR A 150 4.54 18.80 -11.81
CA THR A 150 5.21 18.05 -12.88
C THR A 150 5.67 18.95 -14.03
N GLN A 151 4.96 20.02 -14.32
CA GLN A 151 5.22 20.90 -15.48
C GLN A 151 5.73 22.29 -15.09
N GLY A 152 5.60 22.70 -13.83
CA GLY A 152 5.92 24.07 -13.39
C GLY A 152 7.32 24.52 -13.79
N MET A 153 8.35 23.68 -13.58
CA MET A 153 9.72 24.02 -13.96
C MET A 153 9.88 24.28 -15.47
N ALA A 154 9.25 23.48 -16.32
CA ALA A 154 9.33 23.65 -17.77
C ALA A 154 8.63 24.94 -18.22
N LEU A 155 7.51 25.27 -17.60
CA LEU A 155 6.78 26.52 -17.86
C LEU A 155 7.54 27.76 -17.38
N ASP A 156 8.17 27.69 -16.21
CA ASP A 156 9.01 28.76 -15.67
C ASP A 156 10.21 29.05 -16.59
N LEU A 157 10.87 28.00 -17.09
CA LEU A 157 11.97 28.18 -18.06
C LEU A 157 11.52 28.80 -19.37
N ALA A 158 10.35 28.41 -19.87
CA ALA A 158 9.76 29.01 -21.06
C ALA A 158 9.38 30.50 -20.82
N ALA A 159 8.74 30.79 -19.68
CA ALA A 159 8.37 32.15 -19.29
C ALA A 159 9.59 33.06 -19.10
N ALA A 160 10.70 32.53 -18.60
CA ALA A 160 11.96 33.22 -18.43
C ALA A 160 12.74 33.39 -19.75
N GLY A 161 12.27 32.83 -20.87
CA GLY A 161 12.94 32.91 -22.17
C GLY A 161 14.18 32.01 -22.32
N TRP A 162 14.33 31.02 -21.45
CA TRP A 162 15.41 30.04 -21.55
C TRP A 162 15.10 28.93 -22.56
N VAL A 163 13.84 28.78 -22.92
CA VAL A 163 13.32 27.75 -23.84
C VAL A 163 12.40 28.42 -24.84
N ASP A 164 12.64 28.22 -26.14
CA ASP A 164 11.88 28.84 -27.24
C ASP A 164 10.62 28.01 -27.59
N GLY A 165 10.49 26.79 -27.13
CA GLY A 165 9.33 25.94 -27.40
C GLY A 165 9.33 24.67 -26.57
N LEU A 166 8.16 24.07 -26.45
CA LEU A 166 7.95 22.81 -25.75
C LEU A 166 7.46 21.76 -26.75
N ARG A 167 8.01 20.55 -26.65
CA ARG A 167 7.47 19.39 -27.33
C ARG A 167 6.65 18.58 -26.35
N ILE A 168 5.36 18.38 -26.66
CA ILE A 168 4.46 17.52 -25.91
C ILE A 168 4.46 16.16 -26.57
N ASP A 169 4.77 15.12 -25.79
CA ASP A 169 4.74 13.72 -26.25
C ASP A 169 3.52 13.00 -25.70
N HIS A 170 2.87 12.19 -26.52
CA HIS A 170 1.70 11.37 -26.16
C HIS A 170 0.50 12.16 -25.60
N PRO A 171 0.03 13.24 -26.23
CA PRO A 171 -1.11 14.02 -25.75
C PRO A 171 -2.43 13.21 -25.74
N ASP A 172 -2.55 12.20 -26.63
CA ASP A 172 -3.68 11.27 -26.69
C ASP A 172 -3.85 10.40 -25.43
N GLY A 173 -2.82 10.30 -24.58
CA GLY A 173 -2.89 9.67 -23.27
C GLY A 173 -3.50 10.54 -22.16
N LEU A 174 -3.82 11.80 -22.44
CA LEU A 174 -4.44 12.73 -21.49
C LEU A 174 -5.92 12.38 -21.23
N TYR A 175 -6.49 12.96 -20.17
CA TYR A 175 -7.91 12.79 -19.83
C TYR A 175 -8.82 13.38 -20.90
N ASP A 176 -8.46 14.56 -21.41
CA ASP A 176 -9.13 15.28 -22.49
C ASP A 176 -8.05 15.80 -23.45
N PRO A 177 -7.79 15.04 -24.53
CA PRO A 177 -6.70 15.39 -25.47
C PRO A 177 -7.10 16.41 -26.53
N ALA A 178 -8.39 16.83 -26.61
CA ALA A 178 -8.92 17.72 -27.64
C ALA A 178 -8.75 19.20 -27.30
#